data_0a390d7d4f8534ab6a729eab92dfb175
#
_entry.id   0a390d7d4f8534ab6a729eab92dfb175
#
_cell.length_a   1.000
_cell.length_b   1.000
_cell.length_c   1.000
_cell.angle_alpha   90.00
_cell.angle_beta   90.00
_cell.angle_gamma   90.00
#
_symmetry.space_group_name_H-M   'P 1'
#
loop_
_entity.id
_entity.type
_entity.pdbx_description
1 polymer ?
#
loop_
_entity_poly.entity_id
_entity_poly.type
_entity_poly.pdbx_seq_one_letter_code
_entity_poly.pdbx_strand_id
1 'polypeptide(L)'
;MPGPAARVGDPTGHGGLLGPPGVPTVLIGGLPAATVGTPHVCAIPLHPPSAVLPPGSATVLIGGLPAARLGDLTACGAPIAMGAMTVMIGG
;
A
#
# COMPACT_ATOMS: atom_id res chain seq x y z
N MET A 1 -9.35 0.70 -12.43
CA MET A 1 -10.48 1.14 -11.60
C MET A 1 -9.95 1.91 -10.41
N PRO A 2 -10.60 2.99 -10.02
CA PRO A 2 -10.16 3.71 -8.83
C PRO A 2 -10.37 2.87 -7.57
N GLY A 3 -9.51 3.10 -6.59
CA GLY A 3 -9.61 2.45 -5.30
C GLY A 3 -9.11 3.37 -4.19
N PRO A 4 -9.52 3.11 -2.94
CA PRO A 4 -9.02 3.88 -1.81
C PRO A 4 -7.50 3.85 -1.73
N ALA A 5 -6.90 5.01 -1.46
CA ALA A 5 -5.45 5.12 -1.36
C ALA A 5 -4.92 4.37 -0.15
N ALA A 6 -3.86 3.56 -0.35
CA ALA A 6 -3.21 2.84 0.73
C ALA A 6 -2.21 3.73 1.46
N ARG A 7 -2.01 3.45 2.74
CA ARG A 7 -1.16 4.24 3.62
C ARG A 7 -0.31 3.31 4.49
N VAL A 8 0.80 3.84 5.00
CA VAL A 8 1.56 3.13 6.03
C VAL A 8 0.64 2.83 7.22
N GLY A 9 0.65 1.59 7.68
CA GLY A 9 -0.21 1.11 8.75
C GLY A 9 -1.51 0.47 8.30
N ASP A 10 -1.86 0.55 7.02
CA ASP A 10 -3.06 -0.11 6.52
C ASP A 10 -2.90 -1.63 6.57
N PRO A 11 -3.93 -2.36 7.03
CA PRO A 11 -3.85 -3.80 7.15
C PRO A 11 -3.90 -4.50 5.80
N THR A 12 -3.35 -5.70 5.77
CA THR A 12 -3.35 -6.57 4.61
C THR A 12 -4.05 -7.88 4.92
N GLY A 13 -4.29 -8.69 3.88
CA GLY A 13 -5.10 -9.90 3.99
C GLY A 13 -4.54 -11.00 4.88
N HIS A 14 -3.25 -10.98 5.20
CA HIS A 14 -2.62 -11.97 6.09
C HIS A 14 -2.47 -11.44 7.52
N GLY A 15 -3.25 -10.44 7.91
CA GLY A 15 -3.11 -9.84 9.23
C GLY A 15 -1.88 -8.96 9.36
N GLY A 16 -1.17 -8.70 8.27
CA GLY A 16 -0.01 -7.83 8.25
C GLY A 16 -0.37 -6.36 8.09
N LEU A 17 0.66 -5.54 8.02
CA LEU A 17 0.53 -4.10 7.87
C LEU A 17 1.51 -3.58 6.83
N LEU A 18 1.15 -2.49 6.15
CA LEU A 18 2.12 -1.76 5.35
C LEU A 18 3.05 -1.01 6.28
N GLY A 19 4.35 -1.22 6.08
CA GLY A 19 5.36 -0.69 6.98
C GLY A 19 5.89 0.69 6.59
N PRO A 20 6.56 1.37 7.54
CA PRO A 20 7.25 2.61 7.24
C PRO A 20 8.45 2.35 6.30
N PRO A 21 8.98 3.38 5.63
CA PRO A 21 8.58 4.77 5.81
C PRO A 21 7.42 5.23 4.91
N GLY A 22 7.06 4.48 3.86
CA GLY A 22 6.17 5.01 2.84
C GLY A 22 6.75 6.26 2.20
N VAL A 23 5.90 7.22 1.85
CA VAL A 23 6.34 8.53 1.34
C VAL A 23 5.96 9.59 2.36
N PRO A 24 6.87 9.95 3.27
CA PRO A 24 6.53 10.82 4.41
C PRO A 24 6.22 12.26 4.01
N THR A 25 6.55 12.68 2.80
CA THR A 25 6.22 14.02 2.31
C THR A 25 4.80 14.10 1.74
N VAL A 26 4.11 12.97 1.59
CA VAL A 26 2.73 12.92 1.11
C VAL A 26 1.90 12.17 2.15
N LEU A 27 1.02 12.92 2.82
CA LEU A 27 0.15 12.33 3.84
C LEU A 27 -1.25 12.14 3.29
N ILE A 28 -1.81 10.97 3.55
CA ILE A 28 -3.17 10.63 3.18
C ILE A 28 -3.90 10.28 4.48
N GLY A 29 -4.86 11.13 4.85
CA GLY A 29 -5.54 10.95 6.13
C GLY A 29 -4.59 11.03 7.33
N GLY A 30 -3.52 11.81 7.22
CA GLY A 30 -2.53 11.98 8.28
C GLY A 30 -1.44 10.91 8.33
N LEU A 31 -1.44 9.95 7.42
CA LEU A 31 -0.45 8.87 7.38
C LEU A 31 0.35 8.91 6.08
N PRO A 32 1.64 8.53 6.11
CA PRO A 32 2.45 8.51 4.90
C PRO A 32 1.83 7.63 3.82
N ALA A 33 1.85 8.10 2.59
CA ALA A 33 1.29 7.37 1.46
C ALA A 33 2.09 6.10 1.18
N ALA A 34 1.39 5.02 0.78
CA ALA A 34 2.02 3.80 0.32
C ALA A 34 2.10 3.78 -1.20
N THR A 35 3.18 3.18 -1.72
CA THR A 35 3.43 3.06 -3.15
C THR A 35 3.90 1.64 -3.45
N VAL A 36 4.05 1.33 -4.74
CA VAL A 36 4.78 0.14 -5.15
C VAL A 36 6.17 0.18 -4.50
N GLY A 37 6.57 -0.92 -3.88
CA GLY A 37 7.83 -1.01 -3.16
C GLY A 37 7.75 -0.65 -1.68
N THR A 38 6.61 -0.14 -1.19
CA THR A 38 6.44 0.10 0.25
C THR A 38 6.56 -1.22 0.99
N PRO A 39 7.38 -1.27 2.08
CA PRO A 39 7.54 -2.51 2.84
C PRO A 39 6.21 -3.03 3.39
N HIS A 40 6.09 -4.34 3.43
CA HIS A 40 4.94 -5.04 3.98
C HIS A 40 5.43 -6.02 5.04
N VAL A 41 4.85 -5.94 6.23
CA VAL A 41 5.12 -6.87 7.32
C VAL A 41 3.96 -7.85 7.40
N CYS A 42 4.25 -9.13 7.13
CA CYS A 42 3.25 -10.18 7.22
C CYS A 42 3.26 -10.78 8.62
N ALA A 43 2.08 -10.94 9.22
CA ALA A 43 1.97 -11.50 10.57
C ALA A 43 2.09 -13.02 10.59
N ILE A 44 2.04 -13.68 9.44
CA ILE A 44 2.11 -15.13 9.36
C ILE A 44 3.59 -15.57 9.54
N PRO A 45 3.88 -16.45 10.51
CA PRO A 45 5.24 -16.99 10.64
C PRO A 45 5.69 -17.65 9.35
N LEU A 46 6.97 -17.57 9.03
CA LEU A 46 7.60 -18.12 7.84
C LEU A 46 7.37 -17.29 6.57
N HIS A 47 6.49 -16.27 6.61
CA HIS A 47 6.40 -15.32 5.49
C HIS A 47 7.49 -14.26 5.67
N PRO A 48 8.42 -14.12 4.71
CA PRO A 48 9.43 -13.09 4.83
C PRO A 48 8.83 -11.71 4.66
N PRO A 49 9.51 -10.67 5.15
CA PRO A 49 9.12 -9.31 4.81
C PRO A 49 9.06 -9.15 3.29
N SER A 50 8.07 -8.40 2.83
CA SER A 50 7.84 -8.23 1.39
C SER A 50 7.57 -6.76 1.08
N ALA A 51 7.10 -6.49 -0.12
CA ALA A 51 6.77 -5.14 -0.54
C ALA A 51 5.54 -5.18 -1.42
N VAL A 52 4.91 -4.01 -1.60
CA VAL A 52 3.78 -3.88 -2.53
C VAL A 52 4.29 -4.12 -3.95
N LEU A 53 3.61 -5.00 -4.67
CA LEU A 53 3.98 -5.36 -6.03
C LEU A 53 3.45 -4.36 -7.06
N PRO A 54 4.18 -4.17 -8.20
CA PRO A 54 3.60 -3.44 -9.32
C PRO A 54 2.37 -4.19 -9.86
N PRO A 55 1.49 -3.51 -10.62
CA PRO A 55 1.73 -2.19 -11.20
C PRO A 55 1.32 -1.00 -10.33
N GLY A 56 0.49 -1.17 -9.30
CA GLY A 56 -0.09 -0.04 -8.59
C GLY A 56 -0.96 0.82 -9.50
N SER A 57 -1.05 2.11 -9.22
CA SER A 57 -1.80 3.03 -10.07
C SER A 57 -1.00 3.35 -11.33
N ALA A 58 -1.65 3.24 -12.48
CA ALA A 58 -1.02 3.61 -13.75
C ALA A 58 -1.01 5.12 -13.99
N THR A 59 -1.80 5.88 -13.26
CA THR A 59 -1.98 7.31 -13.53
C THR A 59 -1.54 8.22 -12.40
N VAL A 60 -1.35 7.69 -11.20
CA VAL A 60 -0.97 8.48 -10.03
C VAL A 60 0.38 8.03 -9.51
N LEU A 61 1.34 8.94 -9.51
CA LEU A 61 2.66 8.70 -8.94
C LEU A 61 2.82 9.51 -7.67
N ILE A 62 3.39 8.88 -6.65
CA ILE A 62 3.69 9.51 -5.38
C ILE A 62 5.18 9.27 -5.12
N GLY A 63 5.94 10.35 -4.99
CA GLY A 63 7.38 10.23 -4.84
C GLY A 63 8.06 9.55 -6.02
N GLY A 64 7.48 9.66 -7.21
CA GLY A 64 8.00 9.03 -8.43
C GLY A 64 7.62 7.56 -8.60
N LEU A 65 6.82 7.00 -7.68
CA LEU A 65 6.42 5.59 -7.73
C LEU A 65 4.90 5.47 -7.86
N PRO A 66 4.40 4.42 -8.53
CA PRO A 66 2.96 4.20 -8.61
C PRO A 66 2.32 4.11 -7.24
N ALA A 67 1.22 4.83 -7.03
CA ALA A 67 0.50 4.80 -5.77
C ALA A 67 -0.12 3.43 -5.52
N ALA A 68 -0.09 2.96 -4.27
CA ALA A 68 -0.75 1.73 -3.87
C ALA A 68 -2.21 2.00 -3.50
N ARG A 69 -3.06 1.00 -3.72
CA ARG A 69 -4.49 1.11 -3.49
C ARG A 69 -5.02 -0.13 -2.81
N LEU A 70 -6.22 0.00 -2.24
CA LEU A 70 -6.96 -1.16 -1.74
C LEU A 70 -7.02 -2.23 -2.84
N GLY A 71 -6.69 -3.45 -2.48
CA GLY A 71 -6.70 -4.57 -3.41
C GLY A 71 -5.38 -4.83 -4.13
N ASP A 72 -4.43 -3.90 -4.09
CA ASP A 72 -3.10 -4.16 -4.64
C ASP A 72 -2.42 -5.25 -3.83
N LEU A 73 -1.62 -6.08 -4.48
CA LEU A 73 -1.02 -7.25 -3.86
C LEU A 73 0.38 -6.96 -3.33
N THR A 74 0.74 -7.66 -2.27
CA THR A 74 2.10 -7.71 -1.76
C THR A 74 2.80 -8.98 -2.25
N ALA A 75 4.12 -9.02 -2.12
CA ALA A 75 4.89 -10.16 -2.62
C ALA A 75 4.55 -11.48 -1.93
N CYS A 76 4.00 -11.46 -0.72
CA CYS A 76 3.54 -12.68 -0.06
C CYS A 76 2.12 -13.08 -0.44
N GLY A 77 1.51 -12.37 -1.37
CA GLY A 77 0.16 -12.67 -1.85
C GLY A 77 -0.98 -12.02 -1.08
N ALA A 78 -0.67 -11.26 -0.02
CA ALA A 78 -1.70 -10.60 0.77
C ALA A 78 -2.18 -9.33 0.08
N PRO A 79 -3.49 -9.17 -0.19
CA PRO A 79 -3.99 -7.93 -0.73
C PRO A 79 -4.06 -6.85 0.35
N ILE A 80 -3.93 -5.59 -0.06
CA ILE A 80 -4.19 -4.47 0.85
C ILE A 80 -5.68 -4.46 1.16
N ALA A 81 -6.02 -4.54 2.44
CA ALA A 81 -7.39 -4.76 2.87
C ALA A 81 -8.16 -3.48 3.23
N MET A 82 -7.46 -2.37 3.44
CA MET A 82 -8.09 -1.09 3.76
C MET A 82 -7.30 0.05 3.14
N GLY A 83 -7.94 1.18 3.00
CA GLY A 83 -7.32 2.40 2.52
C GLY A 83 -8.13 3.61 2.96
N ALA A 84 -7.69 4.80 2.57
CA ALA A 84 -8.38 6.04 2.88
C ALA A 84 -9.63 6.16 2.00
N MET A 85 -10.80 5.95 2.59
CA MET A 85 -12.05 5.94 1.84
C MET A 85 -12.41 7.29 1.22
N THR A 86 -11.78 8.35 1.70
CA THR A 86 -12.02 9.70 1.20
C THR A 86 -11.03 10.11 0.10
N VAL A 87 -10.03 9.29 -0.18
CA VAL A 87 -9.01 9.58 -1.20
C VAL A 87 -8.96 8.41 -2.17
N MET A 88 -9.47 8.63 -3.39
CA MET A 88 -9.51 7.60 -4.42
C MET A 88 -8.36 7.79 -5.39
N ILE A 89 -7.65 6.71 -5.67
CA ILE A 89 -6.56 6.69 -6.63
C ILE A 89 -7.05 5.98 -7.89
N GLY A 90 -6.93 6.66 -9.01
CA GLY A 90 -7.35 6.13 -10.29
C GLY A 90 -6.41 5.09 -10.88
N GLY A 91 -6.82 4.53 -11.94
CA GLY A 91 -6.01 3.70 -12.76
C GLY A 91 -5.90 2.26 -12.47
#